data_e3d18615100459b4a6bff7b3f59f3477
#
_entry.id   e3d18615100459b4a6bff7b3f59f3477
#
_cell.length_a   1.000
_cell.length_b   1.000
_cell.length_c   1.000
_cell.angle_alpha   90.00
_cell.angle_beta   90.00
_cell.angle_gamma   90.00
#
_symmetry.space_group_name_H-M   'P 1'
#
loop_
_entity.id
_entity.type
_entity.pdbx_description
1 polymer ?
#
loop_
_entity_poly.entity_id
_entity_poly.type
_entity_poly.pdbx_seq_one_letter_code
_entity_poly.pdbx_strand_id
1 'polypeptide(L)'
;MTPFPHVIDIDDSLRHARELMSRHEVRHLPVKKGAALVGVLSDRDLKRALDPDLGLAPKDELFVRDVFVPDAYIVDSSEPIDTVLDHMAAEHIGSALVTKHGHLAGIFTATDACRAFSRHLRSLFPRRTPDDVA
;
A
#
# COMPACT_ATOMS: atom_id res chain seq x y z
N MET A 1 2.49 1.34 9.78
CA MET A 1 1.18 1.51 9.11
C MET A 1 0.89 2.98 8.90
N THR A 2 0.36 3.31 7.74
CA THR A 2 -0.12 4.67 7.45
C THR A 2 -1.57 4.80 7.93
N PRO A 3 -1.85 5.62 8.95
CA PRO A 3 -3.22 5.80 9.46
C PRO A 3 -4.03 6.70 8.54
N PHE A 4 -5.34 6.49 8.52
CA PHE A 4 -6.29 7.27 7.73
C PHE A 4 -5.82 7.50 6.29
N PRO A 5 -5.60 6.43 5.53
CA PRO A 5 -5.01 6.55 4.21
C PRO A 5 -5.92 7.32 3.25
N HIS A 6 -5.29 7.99 2.29
CA HIS A 6 -6.03 8.58 1.19
C HIS A 6 -6.62 7.48 0.32
N VAL A 7 -7.85 7.64 -0.10
CA VAL A 7 -8.57 6.69 -0.94
C VAL A 7 -8.84 7.30 -2.30
N ILE A 8 -9.12 6.44 -3.29
CA ILE A 8 -9.50 6.90 -4.61
C ILE A 8 -10.75 6.13 -5.06
N ASP A 9 -11.60 6.80 -5.83
CA ASP A 9 -12.78 6.17 -6.41
C ASP A 9 -12.40 5.32 -7.62
N ILE A 10 -13.12 4.21 -7.80
CA ILE A 10 -12.88 3.28 -8.91
C ILE A 10 -13.06 3.93 -10.28
N ASP A 11 -13.88 4.97 -10.36
CA ASP A 11 -14.16 5.70 -11.60
C ASP A 11 -13.28 6.92 -11.81
N ASP A 12 -12.34 7.20 -10.90
CA ASP A 12 -11.37 8.27 -11.07
C ASP A 12 -10.34 7.92 -12.15
N SER A 13 -9.71 8.97 -12.69
CA SER A 13 -8.66 8.82 -13.68
C SER A 13 -7.34 8.39 -13.05
N LEU A 14 -6.49 7.72 -13.83
CA LEU A 14 -5.12 7.41 -13.40
C LEU A 14 -4.30 8.66 -13.17
N ARG A 15 -4.58 9.74 -13.90
CA ARG A 15 -3.94 11.05 -13.66
C ARG A 15 -4.21 11.54 -12.26
N HIS A 16 -5.46 11.48 -11.81
CA HIS A 16 -5.83 11.88 -10.45
C HIS A 16 -5.14 11.00 -9.40
N ALA A 17 -5.08 9.69 -9.64
CA ALA A 17 -4.36 8.76 -8.77
C ALA A 17 -2.88 9.14 -8.63
N ARG A 18 -2.23 9.46 -9.75
CA ARG A 18 -0.83 9.89 -9.77
C ARG A 18 -0.62 11.18 -8.99
N GLU A 19 -1.52 12.14 -9.15
CA GLU A 19 -1.46 13.42 -8.42
C GLU A 19 -1.61 13.19 -6.91
N LEU A 20 -2.53 12.32 -6.48
CA LEU A 20 -2.72 12.01 -5.06
C LEU A 20 -1.49 11.33 -4.48
N MET A 21 -0.93 10.35 -5.18
CA MET A 21 0.28 9.65 -4.73
C MET A 21 1.45 10.62 -4.58
N SER A 22 1.64 11.51 -5.54
CA SER A 22 2.72 12.49 -5.51
C SER A 22 2.52 13.53 -4.40
N ARG A 23 1.30 14.07 -4.30
CA ARG A 23 0.97 15.11 -3.30
C ARG A 23 1.15 14.61 -1.87
N HIS A 24 0.75 13.39 -1.59
CA HIS A 24 0.76 12.82 -0.24
C HIS A 24 1.96 11.90 0.00
N GLU A 25 2.85 11.76 -0.96
CA GLU A 25 4.04 10.92 -0.88
C GLU A 25 3.70 9.48 -0.48
N VAL A 26 2.64 8.94 -1.07
CA VAL A 26 2.19 7.56 -0.85
C VAL A 26 2.31 6.75 -2.14
N ARG A 27 2.46 5.45 -2.00
CA ARG A 27 2.63 4.52 -3.13
C ARG A 27 1.47 3.53 -3.26
N HIS A 28 0.47 3.64 -2.43
CA HIS A 28 -0.71 2.79 -2.43
C HIS A 28 -1.93 3.63 -2.14
N LEU A 29 -3.00 3.40 -2.88
CA LEU A 29 -4.29 4.02 -2.65
C LEU A 29 -5.34 2.91 -2.54
N PRO A 30 -6.04 2.81 -1.40
CA PRO A 30 -7.24 1.99 -1.33
C PRO A 30 -8.26 2.48 -2.34
N VAL A 31 -8.91 1.56 -3.04
CA VAL A 31 -9.91 1.85 -4.06
C VAL A 31 -11.30 1.59 -3.52
N LYS A 32 -12.19 2.56 -3.66
CA LYS A 32 -13.58 2.46 -3.25
C LYS A 32 -14.53 2.49 -4.43
N LYS A 33 -15.60 1.73 -4.31
CA LYS A 33 -16.81 1.84 -5.15
C LYS A 33 -17.96 2.16 -4.22
N GLY A 34 -18.39 3.42 -4.22
CA GLY A 34 -19.31 3.91 -3.20
C GLY A 34 -18.66 3.83 -1.82
N ALA A 35 -19.33 3.18 -0.87
CA ALA A 35 -18.80 3.00 0.48
C ALA A 35 -17.93 1.74 0.62
N ALA A 36 -17.88 0.88 -0.41
CA ALA A 36 -17.18 -0.40 -0.34
C ALA A 36 -15.71 -0.26 -0.75
N LEU A 37 -14.81 -0.88 0.01
CA LEU A 37 -13.43 -1.08 -0.39
C LEU A 37 -13.40 -2.23 -1.39
N VAL A 38 -12.91 -2.00 -2.58
CA VAL A 38 -12.92 -3.02 -3.65
C VAL A 38 -11.52 -3.47 -4.06
N GLY A 39 -10.48 -2.77 -3.64
CA GLY A 39 -9.14 -3.16 -3.98
C GLY A 39 -8.10 -2.11 -3.60
N VAL A 40 -6.95 -2.20 -4.21
CA VAL A 40 -5.82 -1.29 -3.99
C VAL A 40 -5.13 -0.98 -5.31
N LEU A 41 -4.66 0.25 -5.44
CA LEU A 41 -3.84 0.69 -6.58
C LEU A 41 -2.46 1.05 -6.06
N SER A 42 -1.41 0.43 -6.62
CA SER A 42 -0.04 0.74 -6.26
C SER A 42 0.62 1.65 -7.29
N ASP A 43 1.67 2.35 -6.86
CA ASP A 43 2.53 3.15 -7.75
C ASP A 43 3.13 2.28 -8.87
N ARG A 44 3.47 1.03 -8.56
CA ARG A 44 3.98 0.07 -9.54
C ARG A 44 2.93 -0.23 -10.62
N ASP A 45 1.69 -0.48 -10.23
CA ASP A 45 0.60 -0.75 -11.17
C ASP A 45 0.37 0.47 -12.08
N LEU A 46 0.42 1.66 -11.48
CA LEU A 46 0.25 2.91 -12.19
C LEU A 46 1.36 3.12 -13.24
N LYS A 47 2.62 2.94 -12.84
CA LYS A 47 3.76 3.08 -13.74
C LYS A 47 3.72 2.08 -14.88
N ARG A 48 3.34 0.84 -14.58
CA ARG A 48 3.19 -0.20 -15.61
C ARG A 48 2.10 0.17 -16.62
N ALA A 49 0.97 0.67 -16.15
CA ALA A 49 -0.14 1.06 -17.02
C ALA A 49 0.19 2.28 -17.88
N LEU A 50 1.04 3.18 -17.40
CA LEU A 50 1.44 4.38 -18.12
C LEU A 50 2.70 4.20 -18.98
N ASP A 51 3.27 3.00 -19.01
CA ASP A 51 4.44 2.70 -19.83
C ASP A 51 4.06 2.67 -21.30
N PRO A 52 4.62 3.56 -22.15
CA PRO A 52 4.30 3.61 -23.57
C PRO A 52 4.68 2.34 -24.33
N ASP A 53 5.67 1.58 -23.82
CA ASP A 53 6.14 0.35 -24.48
C ASP A 53 5.19 -0.83 -24.30
N LEU A 54 4.22 -0.74 -23.39
CA LEU A 54 3.23 -1.81 -23.18
C LEU A 54 2.04 -1.74 -24.15
N GLY A 55 1.95 -0.70 -24.98
CA GLY A 55 0.90 -0.57 -25.99
C GLY A 55 -0.51 -0.41 -25.41
N LEU A 56 -0.63 0.04 -24.17
CA LEU A 56 -1.92 0.32 -23.55
C LEU A 56 -2.52 1.62 -24.09
N ALA A 57 -3.80 1.84 -23.82
CA ALA A 57 -4.50 3.06 -24.22
C ALA A 57 -3.78 4.31 -23.72
N PRO A 58 -3.94 5.47 -24.40
CA PRO A 58 -3.39 6.73 -23.90
C PRO A 58 -3.81 6.98 -22.47
N LYS A 59 -2.88 7.50 -21.65
CA LYS A 59 -3.11 7.69 -20.21
C LYS A 59 -4.31 8.57 -19.88
N ASP A 60 -4.74 9.42 -20.80
CA ASP A 60 -5.93 10.27 -20.61
C ASP A 60 -7.23 9.48 -20.70
N GLU A 61 -7.16 8.24 -21.22
CA GLU A 61 -8.31 7.35 -21.36
C GLU A 61 -8.33 6.22 -20.31
N LEU A 62 -7.32 6.17 -19.43
CA LEU A 62 -7.25 5.12 -18.41
C LEU A 62 -7.83 5.61 -17.08
N PHE A 63 -8.58 4.70 -16.47
CA PHE A 63 -9.23 4.91 -15.17
C PHE A 63 -8.71 3.92 -14.15
N VAL A 64 -8.94 4.21 -12.89
CA VAL A 64 -8.55 3.32 -11.79
C VAL A 64 -9.10 1.91 -12.00
N ARG A 65 -10.35 1.79 -12.43
CA ARG A 65 -11.01 0.49 -12.70
C ARG A 65 -10.27 -0.38 -13.70
N ASP A 66 -9.47 0.21 -14.57
CA ASP A 66 -8.73 -0.52 -15.61
C ASP A 66 -7.45 -1.17 -15.09
N VAL A 67 -6.96 -0.75 -13.92
CA VAL A 67 -5.60 -1.05 -13.48
C VAL A 67 -5.52 -1.58 -12.04
N PHE A 68 -6.44 -1.20 -11.16
CA PHE A 68 -6.36 -1.57 -9.74
C PHE A 68 -6.37 -3.09 -9.53
N VAL A 69 -5.81 -3.52 -8.41
CA VAL A 69 -5.85 -4.93 -8.01
C VAL A 69 -7.11 -5.16 -7.18
N PRO A 70 -8.07 -5.97 -7.68
CA PRO A 70 -9.26 -6.31 -6.93
C PRO A 70 -8.94 -7.28 -5.79
N ASP A 71 -9.92 -7.54 -4.93
CA ASP A 71 -9.80 -8.51 -3.84
C ASP A 71 -8.61 -8.22 -2.92
N ALA A 72 -8.46 -6.95 -2.53
CA ALA A 72 -7.42 -6.55 -1.60
C ALA A 72 -7.48 -7.34 -0.31
N TYR A 73 -6.33 -7.66 0.26
CA TYR A 73 -6.25 -8.26 1.58
C TYR A 73 -6.67 -7.25 2.63
N ILE A 74 -7.78 -7.54 3.30
CA ILE A 74 -8.37 -6.67 4.32
C ILE A 74 -8.35 -7.41 5.64
N VAL A 75 -7.79 -6.77 6.67
CA VAL A 75 -7.70 -7.34 8.01
C VAL A 75 -8.29 -6.38 9.04
N ASP A 76 -8.83 -6.94 10.12
CA ASP A 76 -9.21 -6.14 11.27
C ASP A 76 -7.96 -5.69 12.05
N SER A 77 -8.04 -4.52 12.69
CA SER A 77 -6.93 -3.97 13.47
C SER A 77 -6.49 -4.85 14.65
N SER A 78 -7.34 -5.79 15.06
CA SER A 78 -7.04 -6.76 16.12
C SER A 78 -6.30 -7.99 15.62
N GLU A 79 -6.15 -8.17 14.31
CA GLU A 79 -5.44 -9.32 13.75
C GLU A 79 -3.97 -9.30 14.18
N PRO A 80 -3.41 -10.41 14.68
CA PRO A 80 -2.00 -10.47 15.05
C PRO A 80 -1.10 -10.17 13.84
N ILE A 81 -0.09 -9.35 14.05
CA ILE A 81 0.78 -8.89 12.95
C ILE A 81 1.56 -10.03 12.31
N ASP A 82 1.97 -11.03 13.07
CA ASP A 82 2.67 -12.20 12.52
C ASP A 82 1.79 -12.97 11.55
N THR A 83 0.50 -13.13 11.84
CA THR A 83 -0.47 -13.75 10.94
C THR A 83 -0.59 -12.95 9.63
N VAL A 84 -0.65 -11.62 9.74
CA VAL A 84 -0.72 -10.74 8.56
C VAL A 84 0.55 -10.89 7.70
N LEU A 85 1.71 -10.87 8.33
CA LEU A 85 3.00 -10.99 7.65
C LEU A 85 3.15 -12.35 6.96
N ASP A 86 2.76 -13.43 7.62
CA ASP A 86 2.80 -14.78 7.05
C ASP A 86 1.92 -14.90 5.81
N HIS A 87 0.72 -14.33 5.87
CA HIS A 87 -0.20 -14.32 4.73
C HIS A 87 0.36 -13.50 3.57
N MET A 88 0.87 -12.29 3.84
CA MET A 88 1.48 -11.45 2.82
C MET A 88 2.65 -12.16 2.13
N ALA A 89 3.49 -12.85 2.89
CA ALA A 89 4.61 -13.60 2.35
C ALA A 89 4.16 -14.79 1.50
N ALA A 90 3.20 -15.57 2.00
CA ALA A 90 2.68 -16.75 1.29
C ALA A 90 2.00 -16.40 -0.03
N GLU A 91 1.24 -15.31 -0.05
CA GLU A 91 0.46 -14.87 -1.21
C GLU A 91 1.20 -13.85 -2.09
N HIS A 92 2.43 -13.49 -1.73
CA HIS A 92 3.25 -12.50 -2.46
C HIS A 92 2.55 -11.15 -2.64
N ILE A 93 1.86 -10.70 -1.60
CA ILE A 93 1.16 -9.42 -1.62
C ILE A 93 1.92 -8.37 -0.81
N GLY A 94 1.90 -7.13 -1.32
CA GLY A 94 2.70 -6.04 -0.76
C GLY A 94 1.97 -5.12 0.20
N SER A 95 0.66 -5.31 0.40
CA SER A 95 -0.13 -4.43 1.26
C SER A 95 -1.31 -5.15 1.89
N ALA A 96 -1.72 -4.66 3.06
CA ALA A 96 -2.94 -5.07 3.74
C ALA A 96 -3.72 -3.81 4.12
N LEU A 97 -5.00 -3.76 3.78
CA LEU A 97 -5.90 -2.72 4.24
C LEU A 97 -6.37 -3.08 5.65
N VAL A 98 -6.26 -2.14 6.57
CA VAL A 98 -6.61 -2.37 7.97
C VAL A 98 -7.91 -1.65 8.29
N THR A 99 -8.88 -2.39 8.82
CA THR A 99 -10.15 -1.84 9.26
C THR A 99 -10.26 -1.87 10.78
N LYS A 100 -11.02 -0.93 11.31
CA LYS A 100 -11.40 -0.89 12.72
C LYS A 100 -12.87 -0.55 12.79
N HIS A 101 -13.64 -1.38 13.49
CA HIS A 101 -15.10 -1.24 13.55
C HIS A 101 -15.75 -1.16 12.15
N GLY A 102 -15.23 -1.94 11.18
CA GLY A 102 -15.73 -1.99 9.82
C GLY A 102 -15.34 -0.81 8.93
N HIS A 103 -14.56 0.15 9.43
CA HIS A 103 -14.11 1.31 8.67
C HIS A 103 -12.61 1.24 8.40
N LEU A 104 -12.20 1.75 7.24
CA LEU A 104 -10.79 1.81 6.88
C LEU A 104 -10.03 2.67 7.90
N ALA A 105 -9.06 2.06 8.58
CA ALA A 105 -8.24 2.71 9.59
C ALA A 105 -6.81 2.97 9.12
N GLY A 106 -6.30 2.15 8.20
CA GLY A 106 -4.93 2.31 7.74
C GLY A 106 -4.58 1.36 6.62
N ILE A 107 -3.36 1.51 6.14
CA ILE A 107 -2.75 0.59 5.19
C ILE A 107 -1.38 0.17 5.74
N PHE A 108 -1.11 -1.13 5.72
CA PHE A 108 0.15 -1.71 6.13
C PHE A 108 0.84 -2.32 4.91
N THR A 109 2.11 -1.96 4.70
CA THR A 109 2.85 -2.39 3.50
C THR A 109 4.08 -3.20 3.86
N ALA A 110 4.65 -3.89 2.85
CA ALA A 110 5.92 -4.60 2.98
C ALA A 110 7.05 -3.64 3.42
N THR A 111 7.01 -2.39 2.99
CA THR A 111 7.97 -1.37 3.43
C THR A 111 7.84 -1.09 4.93
N ASP A 112 6.60 -1.02 5.44
CA ASP A 112 6.35 -0.87 6.88
C ASP A 112 6.93 -2.05 7.67
N ALA A 113 6.74 -3.27 7.14
CA ALA A 113 7.28 -4.49 7.75
C ALA A 113 8.82 -4.45 7.81
N CYS A 114 9.47 -4.03 6.73
CA CYS A 114 10.93 -3.88 6.70
C CYS A 114 11.43 -2.87 7.73
N ARG A 115 10.77 -1.74 7.86
CA ARG A 115 11.14 -0.72 8.84
C ARG A 115 10.95 -1.22 10.27
N ALA A 116 9.84 -1.89 10.54
CA ALA A 116 9.54 -2.45 11.86
C ALA A 116 10.56 -3.52 12.23
N PHE A 117 10.90 -4.40 11.31
CA PHE A 117 11.89 -5.45 11.54
C PHE A 117 13.29 -4.87 11.75
N SER A 118 13.68 -3.85 10.99
CA SER A 118 14.94 -3.16 11.19
C SER A 118 15.05 -2.55 12.58
N ARG A 119 13.99 -1.89 13.05
CA ARG A 119 13.95 -1.34 14.41
C ARG A 119 14.04 -2.42 15.48
N HIS A 120 13.35 -3.54 15.26
CA HIS A 120 13.37 -4.68 16.19
C HIS A 120 14.79 -5.23 16.32
N LEU A 121 15.48 -5.43 15.21
CA LEU A 121 16.88 -5.91 15.21
C LEU A 121 17.81 -4.95 15.93
N ARG A 122 17.64 -3.65 15.75
CA ARG A 122 18.45 -2.65 16.47
C ARG A 122 18.19 -2.66 17.97
N SER A 123 16.96 -2.95 18.40
CA SER A 123 16.65 -3.07 19.82
C SER A 123 17.32 -4.30 20.46
N LEU A 124 17.45 -5.39 19.69
CA LEU A 124 18.10 -6.62 20.16
C LEU A 124 19.62 -6.56 20.04
N PHE A 125 20.13 -5.93 18.99
CA PHE A 125 21.56 -5.85 18.64
C PHE A 125 21.96 -4.40 18.37
N PRO A 126 22.08 -3.55 19.42
CA PRO A 126 22.43 -2.16 19.25
C PRO A 126 23.77 -2.00 18.51
N ARG A 127 23.80 -1.09 17.54
CA ARG A 127 25.05 -0.78 16.84
C ARG A 127 25.95 0.04 17.75
N ARG A 128 27.26 -0.25 17.70
CA ARG A 128 28.25 0.59 18.33
C ARG A 128 28.36 1.89 17.55
N THR A 129 28.34 3.02 18.27
CA THR A 129 28.69 4.30 17.72
C THR A 129 30.21 4.48 17.79
N PRO A 130 30.79 5.44 17.04
CA PRO A 130 32.22 5.74 17.18
C PRO A 130 32.66 6.01 18.62
N ASP A 131 31.77 6.56 19.45
CA ASP A 131 32.05 6.86 20.86
C ASP A 131 32.05 5.59 21.72
N ASP A 132 31.48 4.50 21.27
CA ASP A 132 31.44 3.21 21.96
C ASP A 132 32.69 2.37 21.68
N VAL A 133 33.54 2.81 20.75
CA VAL A 133 34.78 2.14 20.39
C VAL A 133 35.91 2.75 21.22
N ALA A 134 36.21 2.07 22.27
CA ALA A 134 37.33 2.47 23.12
C ALA A 134 38.70 2.14 22.51
#